data_f9431e6ee5555ac8dce315973d365504
#
_entry.id   f9431e6ee5555ac8dce315973d365504
#
_cell.length_a   1.000
_cell.length_b   1.000
_cell.length_c   1.000
_cell.angle_alpha   90.00
_cell.angle_beta   90.00
_cell.angle_gamma   90.00
#
_symmetry.space_group_name_H-M   'P 1'
#
loop_
_entity.id
_entity.type
_entity.pdbx_description
1 polymer ?
#
loop_
_entity_poly.entity_id
_entity_poly.type
_entity_poly.pdbx_seq_one_letter_code
_entity_poly.pdbx_strand_id
1 'polypeptide(L)'
;MKNARIITIKNLCSFLLLALLVSCTNHPSQDLYRLELPEAIEVTPDLVSDDILTQAPVQILVDSAYLVFMKPAMDQTILFINKQTLETYNWGQMGSGPDDFVSPFCIRQDERNWRIWDVNLRKMVEYKLSFNENTPQLLPQKRFKMASESTHHIWITNLHNMHHGWSIGLVGTGNDGENMFVLLDEEMNVVKTFGTFPVEGLPTGSYMNIYGTFASIGNKLYFASLPTGYIVCYHIGKDGEPKKEWESLFTKPLFSTGGGNWTRDNRDGFFDIKVTNEYLFLAFSGNAIKDGFHLPENLFVLKHDGQWVKNIKLKDVPFGRFAVDGDSIYTWGLEKLHIFNWRELVED
;
A
#
# COMPACT_ATOMS: atom_id res chain seq x y z
N MET A 1 34.65 51.24 33.70
CA MET A 1 33.35 50.84 33.06
C MET A 1 33.46 50.10 31.73
N LYS A 2 34.63 49.85 31.11
CA LYS A 2 34.77 49.13 29.83
C LYS A 2 34.82 47.57 29.97
N ASN A 3 35.21 47.05 31.15
CA ASN A 3 35.37 45.57 31.31
C ASN A 3 34.09 44.81 31.62
N ALA A 4 33.03 45.43 32.13
CA ALA A 4 31.77 44.77 32.44
C ALA A 4 30.94 44.39 31.18
N ARG A 5 31.06 45.18 30.09
CA ARG A 5 30.32 44.90 28.83
C ARG A 5 30.90 43.73 28.03
N ILE A 6 32.20 43.48 28.14
CA ILE A 6 32.87 42.39 27.39
C ILE A 6 32.53 41.02 27.99
N ILE A 7 32.36 40.93 29.29
CA ILE A 7 32.00 39.69 29.98
C ILE A 7 30.55 39.28 29.63
N THR A 8 29.64 40.23 29.52
CA THR A 8 28.23 39.98 29.20
C THR A 8 28.04 39.45 27.77
N ILE A 9 28.82 39.98 26.80
CA ILE A 9 28.77 39.53 25.40
C ILE A 9 29.37 38.13 25.23
N LYS A 10 30.45 37.78 25.90
CA LYS A 10 31.04 36.43 25.86
C LYS A 10 30.11 35.38 26.45
N ASN A 11 29.42 35.68 27.54
CA ASN A 11 28.45 34.76 28.13
C ASN A 11 27.20 34.58 27.25
N LEU A 12 26.74 35.64 26.57
CA LEU A 12 25.61 35.58 25.65
C LEU A 12 25.95 34.73 24.41
N CYS A 13 27.14 34.89 23.83
CA CYS A 13 27.58 34.05 22.71
C CYS A 13 27.77 32.58 23.10
N SER A 14 28.25 32.28 24.30
CA SER A 14 28.38 30.93 24.81
C SER A 14 27.00 30.26 25.03
N PHE A 15 26.03 31.01 25.52
CA PHE A 15 24.64 30.52 25.68
C PHE A 15 23.95 30.28 24.33
N LEU A 16 24.17 31.15 23.33
CA LEU A 16 23.65 30.96 21.97
C LEU A 16 24.31 29.76 21.28
N LEU A 17 25.61 29.53 21.48
CA LEU A 17 26.30 28.35 20.91
C LEU A 17 25.84 27.06 21.57
N LEU A 18 25.58 27.06 22.90
CA LEU A 18 25.02 25.90 23.59
C LEU A 18 23.56 25.60 23.13
N ALA A 19 22.76 26.65 22.92
CA ALA A 19 21.38 26.50 22.40
C ALA A 19 21.34 25.95 20.97
N LEU A 20 22.31 26.27 20.13
CA LEU A 20 22.46 25.73 18.78
C LEU A 20 22.93 24.27 18.78
N LEU A 21 23.69 23.84 19.80
CA LEU A 21 24.11 22.42 19.91
C LEU A 21 23.02 21.51 20.47
N VAL A 22 22.03 22.03 21.18
CA VAL A 22 20.89 21.27 21.71
C VAL A 22 19.77 21.16 20.66
N SER A 23 19.81 21.97 19.58
CA SER A 23 18.81 21.93 18.48
C SER A 23 19.04 20.80 17.44
N CYS A 24 20.13 20.04 17.54
CA CYS A 24 20.19 18.74 16.89
C CYS A 24 19.35 17.76 17.71
N THR A 25 18.04 17.80 17.55
CA THR A 25 17.21 16.67 17.89
C THR A 25 17.70 15.53 17.00
N ASN A 26 18.53 14.65 17.58
CA ASN A 26 18.72 13.32 17.09
C ASN A 26 17.29 12.70 17.07
N HIS A 27 16.62 12.76 15.91
CA HIS A 27 15.66 11.72 15.64
C HIS A 27 16.48 10.43 15.75
N PRO A 28 16.16 9.52 16.68
CA PRO A 28 16.82 8.24 16.70
C PRO A 28 16.67 7.70 15.27
N SER A 29 17.77 7.42 14.62
CA SER A 29 17.77 6.67 13.38
C SER A 29 17.08 5.38 13.73
N GLN A 30 15.80 5.26 13.37
CA GLN A 30 15.07 3.99 13.52
C GLN A 30 15.91 2.98 12.74
N ASP A 31 16.35 1.92 13.41
CA ASP A 31 17.11 0.88 12.73
C ASP A 31 16.29 0.42 11.53
N LEU A 32 16.87 0.51 10.34
CA LEU A 32 16.20 0.12 9.10
C LEU A 32 15.67 -1.32 9.17
N TYR A 33 16.41 -2.20 9.83
CA TYR A 33 16.07 -3.62 9.92
C TYR A 33 15.28 -3.93 11.19
N ARG A 34 14.08 -4.51 11.01
CA ARG A 34 13.21 -5.02 12.07
C ARG A 34 13.01 -6.52 11.88
N LEU A 35 14.09 -7.29 12.03
CA LEU A 35 14.08 -8.73 11.76
C LEU A 35 13.49 -9.55 12.92
N GLU A 36 13.45 -8.98 14.13
CA GLU A 36 12.79 -9.58 15.29
C GLU A 36 11.33 -9.14 15.31
N LEU A 37 10.43 -10.12 15.20
CA LEU A 37 8.99 -9.88 15.23
C LEU A 37 8.47 -10.07 16.65
N PRO A 38 7.53 -9.23 17.13
CA PRO A 38 6.87 -9.46 18.40
C PRO A 38 6.11 -10.78 18.40
N GLU A 39 5.91 -11.34 19.58
CA GLU A 39 5.06 -12.51 19.77
C GLU A 39 3.66 -12.27 19.19
N ALA A 40 3.15 -13.27 18.49
CA ALA A 40 1.85 -13.17 17.86
C ALA A 40 0.73 -13.58 18.83
N ILE A 41 -0.37 -12.86 18.79
CA ILE A 41 -1.63 -13.30 19.38
C ILE A 41 -2.37 -14.14 18.36
N GLU A 42 -2.67 -15.39 18.69
CA GLU A 42 -3.45 -16.26 17.80
C GLU A 42 -4.95 -15.96 17.92
N VAL A 43 -5.59 -15.86 16.77
CA VAL A 43 -7.04 -15.61 16.64
C VAL A 43 -7.62 -16.62 15.66
N THR A 44 -8.78 -17.16 16.01
CA THR A 44 -9.58 -17.97 15.08
C THR A 44 -10.66 -17.07 14.49
N PRO A 45 -10.58 -16.66 13.22
CA PRO A 45 -11.60 -15.83 12.62
C PRO A 45 -12.87 -16.63 12.33
N ASP A 46 -14.02 -15.94 12.36
CA ASP A 46 -15.30 -16.53 12.01
C ASP A 46 -15.42 -16.71 10.50
N LEU A 47 -15.98 -17.86 10.08
CA LEU A 47 -16.30 -18.10 8.70
C LEU A 47 -17.59 -17.33 8.33
N VAL A 48 -17.48 -16.43 7.34
CA VAL A 48 -18.65 -15.71 6.78
C VAL A 48 -19.28 -16.51 5.65
N SER A 49 -18.46 -17.03 4.73
CA SER A 49 -18.95 -17.87 3.62
C SER A 49 -17.82 -18.66 3.00
N ASP A 50 -18.15 -19.86 2.50
CA ASP A 50 -17.28 -20.74 1.72
C ASP A 50 -17.75 -20.90 0.26
N ASP A 51 -18.85 -20.25 -0.14
CA ASP A 51 -19.48 -20.43 -1.46
C ASP A 51 -19.27 -19.24 -2.41
N ILE A 52 -18.64 -18.14 -1.95
CA ILE A 52 -18.71 -16.87 -2.67
C ILE A 52 -17.79 -16.81 -3.89
N LEU A 53 -16.65 -17.48 -3.89
CA LEU A 53 -15.66 -17.28 -4.96
C LEU A 53 -14.79 -18.50 -5.26
N THR A 54 -14.43 -18.58 -6.54
CA THR A 54 -13.49 -19.57 -7.08
C THR A 54 -12.08 -19.03 -7.33
N GLN A 55 -11.84 -17.71 -7.27
CA GLN A 55 -10.52 -17.10 -7.51
C GLN A 55 -10.17 -16.02 -6.48
N ALA A 56 -8.87 -15.94 -6.14
CA ALA A 56 -8.36 -14.92 -5.25
C ALA A 56 -8.50 -13.51 -5.85
N PRO A 57 -9.09 -12.55 -5.12
CA PRO A 57 -9.16 -11.17 -5.55
C PRO A 57 -7.76 -10.53 -5.53
N VAL A 58 -7.52 -9.59 -6.42
CA VAL A 58 -6.31 -8.74 -6.35
C VAL A 58 -6.44 -7.63 -5.33
N GLN A 59 -7.67 -7.27 -4.99
CA GLN A 59 -7.99 -6.24 -4.00
C GLN A 59 -9.35 -6.49 -3.39
N ILE A 60 -9.47 -6.24 -2.08
CA ILE A 60 -10.75 -6.19 -1.38
C ILE A 60 -10.95 -4.76 -0.88
N LEU A 61 -12.14 -4.21 -1.16
CA LEU A 61 -12.59 -2.89 -0.73
C LEU A 61 -13.83 -3.03 0.12
N VAL A 62 -14.12 -2.00 0.90
CA VAL A 62 -15.34 -1.88 1.70
C VAL A 62 -16.10 -0.65 1.26
N ASP A 63 -17.40 -0.81 1.07
CA ASP A 63 -18.40 0.24 0.98
C ASP A 63 -19.38 0.12 2.16
N SER A 64 -20.24 1.10 2.35
CA SER A 64 -21.22 1.08 3.46
C SER A 64 -22.06 -0.20 3.53
N ALA A 65 -22.47 -0.73 2.38
CA ALA A 65 -23.33 -1.92 2.27
C ALA A 65 -22.62 -3.15 1.70
N TYR A 66 -21.46 -2.99 1.05
CA TYR A 66 -20.84 -4.05 0.27
C TYR A 66 -19.37 -4.27 0.61
N LEU A 67 -18.94 -5.54 0.53
CA LEU A 67 -17.56 -5.89 0.23
C LEU A 67 -17.42 -5.95 -1.30
N VAL A 68 -16.31 -5.45 -1.81
CA VAL A 68 -16.08 -5.41 -3.26
C VAL A 68 -14.76 -6.05 -3.59
N PHE A 69 -14.83 -7.05 -4.43
CA PHE A 69 -13.69 -7.83 -4.86
C PHE A 69 -13.32 -7.48 -6.29
N MET A 70 -12.10 -6.96 -6.48
CA MET A 70 -11.53 -6.77 -7.80
C MET A 70 -10.90 -8.10 -8.24
N LYS A 71 -11.38 -8.67 -9.35
CA LYS A 71 -10.99 -10.01 -9.83
C LYS A 71 -10.39 -9.90 -11.24
N PRO A 72 -9.07 -10.01 -11.42
CA PRO A 72 -8.50 -10.08 -12.74
C PRO A 72 -8.71 -11.45 -13.34
N ALA A 73 -9.12 -11.83 -14.34
CA ALA A 73 -9.18 -13.17 -14.95
C ALA A 73 -10.47 -13.96 -14.79
N MET A 74 -11.60 -13.28 -14.62
CA MET A 74 -12.93 -13.89 -14.77
C MET A 74 -13.73 -13.13 -15.82
N ASP A 75 -14.79 -13.75 -16.34
CA ASP A 75 -15.69 -13.10 -17.31
C ASP A 75 -16.24 -11.78 -16.77
N GLN A 76 -16.34 -11.67 -15.44
CA GLN A 76 -16.76 -10.46 -14.75
C GLN A 76 -15.65 -10.01 -13.78
N THR A 77 -15.32 -8.74 -13.81
CA THR A 77 -14.10 -8.21 -13.20
C THR A 77 -14.29 -7.65 -11.80
N ILE A 78 -15.51 -7.31 -11.40
CA ILE A 78 -15.84 -6.77 -10.08
C ILE A 78 -17.03 -7.55 -9.50
N LEU A 79 -16.86 -8.00 -8.24
CA LEU A 79 -17.90 -8.66 -7.47
C LEU A 79 -18.26 -7.83 -6.26
N PHE A 80 -19.52 -7.45 -6.15
CA PHE A 80 -20.11 -6.86 -4.95
C PHE A 80 -20.76 -7.95 -4.11
N ILE A 81 -20.50 -7.98 -2.82
CA ILE A 81 -21.12 -8.88 -1.85
C ILE A 81 -21.82 -8.03 -0.82
N ASN A 82 -23.13 -8.16 -0.71
CA ASN A 82 -23.89 -7.47 0.33
C ASN A 82 -23.48 -8.00 1.72
N LYS A 83 -23.04 -7.11 2.61
CA LYS A 83 -22.54 -7.50 3.93
C LYS A 83 -23.59 -8.14 4.85
N GLN A 84 -24.88 -7.86 4.63
CA GLN A 84 -25.98 -8.38 5.45
C GLN A 84 -26.60 -9.65 4.89
N THR A 85 -26.84 -9.67 3.57
CA THR A 85 -27.57 -10.78 2.92
C THR A 85 -26.66 -11.80 2.27
N LEU A 86 -25.38 -11.46 2.09
CA LEU A 86 -24.37 -12.21 1.31
C LEU A 86 -24.75 -12.40 -0.17
N GLU A 87 -25.78 -11.72 -0.66
CA GLU A 87 -26.10 -11.70 -2.08
C GLU A 87 -24.96 -11.08 -2.88
N THR A 88 -24.71 -11.67 -4.04
CA THR A 88 -23.61 -11.29 -4.91
C THR A 88 -24.08 -10.64 -6.19
N TYR A 89 -23.39 -9.57 -6.61
CA TYR A 89 -23.66 -8.87 -7.86
C TYR A 89 -22.35 -8.70 -8.63
N ASN A 90 -22.35 -9.13 -9.88
CA ASN A 90 -21.19 -9.01 -10.74
C ASN A 90 -21.32 -7.77 -11.65
N TRP A 91 -20.20 -7.09 -11.86
CA TRP A 91 -20.14 -5.94 -12.74
C TRP A 91 -18.83 -5.93 -13.56
N GLY A 92 -18.89 -5.39 -14.77
CA GLY A 92 -17.78 -5.34 -15.70
C GLY A 92 -17.51 -6.68 -16.37
N GLN A 93 -16.83 -6.65 -17.49
CA GLN A 93 -16.44 -7.86 -18.22
C GLN A 93 -14.95 -7.78 -18.59
N MET A 94 -14.36 -8.95 -18.84
CA MET A 94 -13.00 -9.03 -19.35
C MET A 94 -12.99 -8.68 -20.84
N GLY A 95 -12.09 -7.79 -21.23
CA GLY A 95 -11.94 -7.38 -22.62
C GLY A 95 -11.11 -6.14 -22.79
N SER A 96 -11.00 -5.66 -24.04
CA SER A 96 -10.27 -4.44 -24.40
C SER A 96 -11.16 -3.27 -24.82
N GLY A 97 -12.47 -3.45 -24.70
CA GLY A 97 -13.45 -2.40 -25.00
C GLY A 97 -13.35 -1.20 -24.05
N PRO A 98 -14.08 -0.12 -24.33
CA PRO A 98 -13.97 1.10 -23.52
C PRO A 98 -14.36 0.92 -22.06
N ASP A 99 -15.28 0.01 -21.76
CA ASP A 99 -15.77 -0.31 -20.42
C ASP A 99 -15.36 -1.70 -19.92
N ASP A 100 -14.55 -2.43 -20.70
CA ASP A 100 -13.99 -3.71 -20.31
C ASP A 100 -12.70 -3.55 -19.52
N PHE A 101 -12.29 -4.58 -18.78
CA PHE A 101 -11.06 -4.60 -17.99
C PHE A 101 -10.30 -5.92 -18.18
N VAL A 102 -8.97 -5.85 -17.98
CA VAL A 102 -8.10 -7.04 -17.91
C VAL A 102 -7.52 -7.21 -16.51
N SER A 103 -7.02 -6.14 -15.94
CA SER A 103 -6.43 -6.13 -14.58
C SER A 103 -6.80 -4.86 -13.83
N PRO A 104 -8.07 -4.74 -13.39
CA PRO A 104 -8.55 -3.54 -12.73
C PRO A 104 -8.08 -3.45 -11.28
N PHE A 105 -7.72 -2.23 -10.86
CA PHE A 105 -7.49 -1.84 -9.48
C PHE A 105 -8.29 -0.58 -9.17
N CYS A 106 -9.00 -0.57 -8.05
CA CYS A 106 -9.57 0.66 -7.53
C CYS A 106 -8.47 1.46 -6.84
N ILE A 107 -8.16 2.63 -7.38
CA ILE A 107 -7.09 3.50 -6.86
C ILE A 107 -7.60 4.63 -5.99
N ARG A 108 -8.89 4.92 -6.08
CA ARG A 108 -9.60 5.86 -5.22
C ARG A 108 -11.05 5.42 -5.10
N GLN A 109 -11.54 5.40 -3.87
CA GLN A 109 -12.93 5.16 -3.55
C GLN A 109 -13.38 6.20 -2.52
N ASP A 110 -14.46 6.92 -2.82
CA ASP A 110 -15.28 7.62 -1.86
C ASP A 110 -16.72 7.09 -1.95
N GLU A 111 -17.66 7.63 -1.17
CA GLU A 111 -19.02 7.09 -1.07
C GLU A 111 -19.72 6.82 -2.42
N ARG A 112 -19.38 7.57 -3.48
CA ARG A 112 -20.02 7.43 -4.79
C ARG A 112 -19.08 7.48 -5.97
N ASN A 113 -17.84 7.94 -5.79
CA ASN A 113 -16.90 8.13 -6.89
C ASN A 113 -15.75 7.14 -6.78
N TRP A 114 -15.61 6.35 -7.81
CA TRP A 114 -14.61 5.31 -7.90
C TRP A 114 -13.69 5.60 -9.06
N ARG A 115 -12.41 5.51 -8.85
CA ARG A 115 -11.42 5.62 -9.91
C ARG A 115 -10.72 4.28 -10.07
N ILE A 116 -10.87 3.67 -11.25
CA ILE A 116 -10.36 2.33 -11.56
C ILE A 116 -9.25 2.47 -12.59
N TRP A 117 -8.10 1.93 -12.26
CA TRP A 117 -6.93 1.80 -13.11
C TRP A 117 -6.81 0.37 -13.63
N ASP A 118 -6.60 0.20 -14.94
CA ASP A 118 -6.25 -1.08 -15.56
C ASP A 118 -4.79 -1.04 -16.03
N VAL A 119 -3.93 -1.81 -15.38
CA VAL A 119 -2.50 -1.82 -15.62
C VAL A 119 -2.16 -2.36 -17.01
N ASN A 120 -2.89 -3.36 -17.49
CA ASN A 120 -2.62 -3.98 -18.79
C ASN A 120 -3.13 -3.13 -19.95
N LEU A 121 -4.29 -2.54 -19.80
CA LEU A 121 -4.88 -1.64 -20.82
C LEU A 121 -4.35 -0.21 -20.72
N ARG A 122 -3.61 0.12 -19.67
CA ARG A 122 -3.09 1.47 -19.37
C ARG A 122 -4.18 2.54 -19.44
N LYS A 123 -5.35 2.20 -18.91
CA LYS A 123 -6.50 3.11 -18.89
C LYS A 123 -6.97 3.35 -17.47
N MET A 124 -7.45 4.56 -17.23
CA MET A 124 -8.11 4.93 -16.00
C MET A 124 -9.49 5.49 -16.33
N VAL A 125 -10.47 5.03 -15.56
CA VAL A 125 -11.86 5.49 -15.69
C VAL A 125 -12.40 5.87 -14.33
N GLU A 126 -13.05 7.01 -14.27
CA GLU A 126 -13.82 7.43 -13.11
C GLU A 126 -15.27 6.99 -13.29
N TYR A 127 -15.79 6.37 -12.25
CA TYR A 127 -17.16 5.86 -12.20
C TYR A 127 -17.92 6.48 -11.04
N LYS A 128 -19.22 6.60 -11.22
CA LYS A 128 -20.15 6.89 -10.14
C LYS A 128 -20.87 5.59 -9.75
N LEU A 129 -20.78 5.21 -8.47
CA LEU A 129 -21.57 4.11 -7.92
C LEU A 129 -23.05 4.55 -7.90
N SER A 130 -23.90 3.74 -8.45
CA SER A 130 -25.35 3.90 -8.53
C SER A 130 -26.05 2.58 -8.18
N PHE A 131 -27.33 2.65 -7.87
CA PHE A 131 -28.12 1.48 -7.54
C PHE A 131 -29.39 1.47 -8.41
N ASN A 132 -29.63 0.32 -9.02
CA ASN A 132 -30.88 0.04 -9.72
C ASN A 132 -31.58 -1.11 -8.99
N GLU A 133 -32.72 -0.83 -8.34
CA GLU A 133 -33.45 -1.83 -7.52
C GLU A 133 -32.52 -2.58 -6.53
N ASN A 134 -31.65 -1.86 -5.82
CA ASN A 134 -30.61 -2.38 -4.93
C ASN A 134 -29.41 -3.09 -5.60
N THR A 135 -29.39 -3.20 -6.93
CA THR A 135 -28.23 -3.77 -7.65
C THR A 135 -27.19 -2.69 -7.87
N PRO A 136 -25.94 -2.86 -7.38
CA PRO A 136 -24.89 -1.90 -7.57
C PRO A 136 -24.42 -1.85 -9.03
N GLN A 137 -24.22 -0.65 -9.54
CA GLN A 137 -23.72 -0.39 -10.88
C GLN A 137 -22.68 0.73 -10.86
N LEU A 138 -21.64 0.61 -11.66
CA LEU A 138 -20.66 1.66 -11.87
C LEU A 138 -20.92 2.36 -13.22
N LEU A 139 -21.31 3.63 -13.16
CA LEU A 139 -21.62 4.44 -14.33
C LEU A 139 -20.41 5.28 -14.73
N PRO A 140 -19.82 5.11 -15.93
CA PRO A 140 -18.63 5.81 -16.34
C PRO A 140 -18.89 7.33 -16.42
N GLN A 141 -17.99 8.13 -15.86
CA GLN A 141 -18.05 9.59 -15.82
C GLN A 141 -16.96 10.22 -16.69
N LYS A 142 -15.72 9.81 -16.48
CA LYS A 142 -14.55 10.37 -17.16
C LYS A 142 -13.54 9.27 -17.49
N ARG A 143 -12.99 9.31 -18.70
CA ARG A 143 -11.88 8.44 -19.13
C ARG A 143 -10.63 9.29 -19.25
N PHE A 144 -9.56 8.82 -18.66
CA PHE A 144 -8.25 9.46 -18.72
C PHE A 144 -7.39 8.72 -19.73
N LYS A 145 -6.69 9.47 -20.55
CA LYS A 145 -5.59 8.94 -21.36
C LYS A 145 -4.31 9.25 -20.63
N MET A 146 -3.50 8.24 -20.35
CA MET A 146 -2.12 8.49 -19.94
C MET A 146 -1.45 9.30 -21.06
N ALA A 147 -0.88 10.45 -20.71
CA ALA A 147 -0.22 11.31 -21.69
C ALA A 147 0.91 10.53 -22.36
N SER A 148 0.73 10.24 -23.63
CA SER A 148 1.60 9.28 -24.37
C SER A 148 3.05 9.75 -24.50
N GLU A 149 3.30 11.06 -24.46
CA GLU A 149 4.63 11.63 -24.71
C GLU A 149 5.50 11.71 -23.45
N SER A 150 4.91 12.01 -22.27
CA SER A 150 5.66 12.10 -21.01
C SER A 150 5.89 10.76 -20.33
N THR A 151 5.07 9.75 -20.64
CA THR A 151 5.10 8.42 -19.99
C THR A 151 5.65 7.32 -20.87
N HIS A 152 6.07 7.61 -22.10
CA HIS A 152 6.56 6.59 -23.07
C HIS A 152 7.69 5.71 -22.55
N HIS A 153 8.46 6.19 -21.59
CA HIS A 153 9.61 5.48 -21.06
C HIS A 153 9.37 4.92 -19.65
N ILE A 154 8.23 5.26 -19.00
CA ILE A 154 7.94 4.81 -17.64
C ILE A 154 6.78 3.81 -17.65
N TRP A 155 7.06 2.58 -17.25
CA TRP A 155 6.04 1.56 -17.02
C TRP A 155 5.54 1.64 -15.58
N ILE A 156 4.25 1.99 -15.38
CA ILE A 156 3.62 2.05 -14.07
C ILE A 156 2.93 0.73 -13.80
N THR A 157 3.43 -0.02 -12.81
CA THR A 157 2.92 -1.35 -12.45
C THR A 157 1.79 -1.29 -11.42
N ASN A 158 1.77 -0.27 -10.58
CA ASN A 158 0.72 0.01 -9.63
C ASN A 158 0.51 1.52 -9.54
N LEU A 159 -0.72 1.94 -9.29
CA LEU A 159 -1.11 3.35 -9.19
C LEU A 159 -1.99 3.56 -7.95
N HIS A 160 -1.83 4.69 -7.29
CA HIS A 160 -2.62 5.07 -6.12
C HIS A 160 -2.94 6.57 -6.16
N ASN A 161 -4.17 6.93 -5.88
CA ASN A 161 -4.58 8.34 -5.79
C ASN A 161 -4.46 8.84 -4.35
N MET A 162 -3.96 10.05 -4.24
CA MET A 162 -3.87 10.78 -2.98
C MET A 162 -4.85 11.95 -2.91
N HIS A 163 -4.92 12.58 -1.75
CA HIS A 163 -5.59 13.87 -1.64
C HIS A 163 -4.89 14.94 -2.49
N HIS A 164 -5.60 16.03 -2.78
CA HIS A 164 -5.10 17.18 -3.55
C HIS A 164 -4.75 16.87 -5.01
N GLY A 165 -5.37 15.82 -5.61
CA GLY A 165 -5.25 15.55 -7.05
C GLY A 165 -3.96 14.82 -7.46
N TRP A 166 -3.07 14.51 -6.53
CA TRP A 166 -1.86 13.73 -6.82
C TRP A 166 -2.15 12.25 -7.00
N SER A 167 -1.42 11.63 -7.92
CA SER A 167 -1.35 10.16 -8.06
C SER A 167 0.09 9.71 -7.96
N ILE A 168 0.29 8.55 -7.33
CA ILE A 168 1.61 7.94 -7.16
C ILE A 168 1.63 6.62 -7.90
N GLY A 169 2.61 6.44 -8.79
CA GLY A 169 2.82 5.18 -9.49
C GLY A 169 4.08 4.47 -9.02
N LEU A 170 4.03 3.14 -8.98
CA LEU A 170 5.21 2.31 -8.83
C LEU A 170 5.85 2.11 -10.21
N VAL A 171 7.12 2.47 -10.33
CA VAL A 171 7.85 2.38 -11.59
C VAL A 171 8.36 0.96 -11.82
N GLY A 172 8.00 0.33 -12.92
CA GLY A 172 8.50 -1.00 -13.31
C GLY A 172 9.72 -0.95 -14.21
N THR A 173 9.68 -0.17 -15.29
CA THR A 173 10.76 -0.02 -16.26
C THR A 173 10.78 1.36 -16.88
N GLY A 174 11.85 1.68 -17.60
CA GLY A 174 11.95 2.89 -18.43
C GLY A 174 12.38 4.13 -17.65
N ASN A 175 12.87 3.96 -16.46
CA ASN A 175 13.50 5.01 -15.66
C ASN A 175 15.02 4.82 -15.68
N ASP A 176 15.75 5.87 -15.39
CA ASP A 176 17.21 5.91 -15.21
C ASP A 176 17.70 5.06 -14.01
N GLY A 177 16.81 4.30 -13.39
CA GLY A 177 17.13 3.18 -12.53
C GLY A 177 17.23 3.49 -11.03
N GLU A 178 17.01 4.73 -10.61
CA GLU A 178 17.26 5.09 -9.21
C GLU A 178 15.99 5.27 -8.38
N ASN A 179 14.87 5.64 -8.99
CA ASN A 179 13.64 5.97 -8.28
C ASN A 179 12.55 4.90 -8.39
N MET A 180 11.92 4.58 -7.28
CA MET A 180 10.84 3.59 -7.21
C MET A 180 9.48 4.16 -7.62
N PHE A 181 9.26 5.45 -7.40
CA PHE A 181 7.95 6.06 -7.51
C PHE A 181 7.94 7.20 -8.52
N VAL A 182 6.78 7.39 -9.14
CA VAL A 182 6.47 8.53 -10.00
C VAL A 182 5.30 9.31 -9.40
N LEU A 183 5.44 10.62 -9.32
CA LEU A 183 4.37 11.55 -8.99
C LEU A 183 3.70 12.02 -10.28
N LEU A 184 2.37 11.95 -10.29
CA LEU A 184 1.53 12.36 -11.41
C LEU A 184 0.54 13.44 -10.95
N ASP A 185 0.25 14.40 -11.84
CA ASP A 185 -0.79 15.41 -11.61
C ASP A 185 -2.20 14.87 -11.89
N GLU A 186 -3.22 15.75 -11.80
CA GLU A 186 -4.62 15.39 -12.04
C GLU A 186 -4.91 14.96 -13.49
N GLU A 187 -4.10 15.42 -14.44
CA GLU A 187 -4.15 15.06 -15.86
C GLU A 187 -3.32 13.82 -16.18
N MET A 188 -2.69 13.19 -15.16
CA MET A 188 -1.81 12.03 -15.30
C MET A 188 -0.49 12.33 -16.03
N ASN A 189 -0.01 13.56 -16.00
CA ASN A 189 1.32 13.90 -16.45
C ASN A 189 2.36 13.59 -15.37
N VAL A 190 3.53 13.11 -15.79
CA VAL A 190 4.66 12.87 -14.89
C VAL A 190 5.24 14.21 -14.43
N VAL A 191 5.20 14.46 -13.13
CA VAL A 191 5.77 15.66 -12.49
C VAL A 191 7.20 15.41 -12.06
N LYS A 192 7.44 14.29 -11.38
CA LYS A 192 8.78 13.88 -10.93
C LYS A 192 8.83 12.38 -10.59
N THR A 193 10.05 11.87 -10.44
CA THR A 193 10.32 10.56 -9.84
C THR A 193 10.99 10.73 -8.48
N PHE A 194 10.79 9.78 -7.55
CA PHE A 194 11.34 9.85 -6.21
C PHE A 194 11.42 8.47 -5.54
N GLY A 195 12.09 8.44 -4.38
CA GLY A 195 12.17 7.24 -3.54
C GLY A 195 13.15 6.21 -4.06
N THR A 196 14.16 5.90 -3.29
CA THR A 196 15.16 4.87 -3.58
C THR A 196 14.92 3.67 -2.67
N PHE A 197 15.19 2.46 -3.18
CA PHE A 197 15.18 1.28 -2.35
C PHE A 197 16.43 1.29 -1.42
N PRO A 198 16.27 1.01 -0.11
CA PRO A 198 17.33 1.26 0.87
C PRO A 198 18.42 0.19 0.91
N VAL A 199 18.54 -0.66 -0.10
CA VAL A 199 19.50 -1.75 -0.16
C VAL A 199 20.45 -1.52 -1.33
N GLU A 200 21.75 -1.43 -0.99
CA GLU A 200 22.82 -1.28 -2.00
C GLU A 200 22.95 -2.54 -2.86
N GLY A 201 23.41 -2.33 -4.11
CA GLY A 201 23.70 -3.42 -5.03
C GLY A 201 22.48 -3.98 -5.76
N LEU A 202 21.32 -3.32 -5.69
CA LEU A 202 20.21 -3.64 -6.57
C LEU A 202 20.64 -3.31 -8.01
N PRO A 203 20.67 -4.27 -8.95
CA PRO A 203 21.05 -3.98 -10.33
C PRO A 203 20.10 -2.94 -10.95
N THR A 204 20.65 -2.03 -11.72
CA THR A 204 19.89 -1.02 -12.46
C THR A 204 18.80 -1.69 -13.32
N GLY A 205 17.57 -1.21 -13.22
CA GLY A 205 16.42 -1.83 -13.91
C GLY A 205 15.73 -2.96 -13.15
N SER A 206 16.23 -3.36 -11.97
CA SER A 206 15.62 -4.43 -11.14
C SER A 206 14.37 -4.00 -10.39
N TYR A 207 13.94 -2.75 -10.51
CA TYR A 207 12.69 -2.27 -9.89
C TYR A 207 11.44 -3.03 -10.38
N MET A 208 11.50 -3.69 -11.52
CA MET A 208 10.46 -4.65 -11.94
C MET A 208 10.21 -5.76 -10.91
N ASN A 209 11.20 -6.04 -10.07
CA ASN A 209 11.12 -7.05 -9.04
C ASN A 209 10.65 -6.49 -7.69
N ILE A 210 10.49 -5.16 -7.58
CA ILE A 210 9.94 -4.51 -6.40
C ILE A 210 8.49 -4.17 -6.72
N TYR A 211 7.60 -5.07 -6.36
CA TYR A 211 6.16 -4.84 -6.45
C TYR A 211 5.56 -4.84 -5.04
N GLY A 212 4.44 -4.15 -4.91
CA GLY A 212 3.81 -3.96 -3.61
C GLY A 212 2.51 -3.18 -3.73
N THR A 213 1.98 -2.80 -2.60
CA THR A 213 0.70 -2.11 -2.49
C THR A 213 0.87 -0.77 -1.77
N PHE A 214 -0.03 0.16 -2.10
CA PHE A 214 -0.10 1.47 -1.48
C PHE A 214 -1.31 1.60 -0.58
N ALA A 215 -1.19 2.45 0.43
CA ALA A 215 -2.30 3.01 1.18
C ALA A 215 -2.01 4.48 1.49
N SER A 216 -3.05 5.31 1.69
CA SER A 216 -2.84 6.70 2.08
C SER A 216 -3.92 7.20 3.02
N ILE A 217 -3.54 8.14 3.87
CA ILE A 217 -4.46 8.90 4.70
C ILE A 217 -3.98 10.36 4.81
N GLY A 218 -4.85 11.31 4.50
CA GLY A 218 -4.45 12.70 4.39
C GLY A 218 -3.29 12.87 3.41
N ASN A 219 -2.21 13.44 3.88
CA ASN A 219 -0.98 13.66 3.09
C ASN A 219 0.05 12.52 3.25
N LYS A 220 -0.24 11.48 4.02
CA LYS A 220 0.67 10.35 4.21
C LYS A 220 0.42 9.26 3.17
N LEU A 221 1.49 8.87 2.50
CA LEU A 221 1.56 7.74 1.59
C LEU A 221 2.36 6.63 2.24
N TYR A 222 1.83 5.42 2.22
CA TYR A 222 2.54 4.22 2.63
C TYR A 222 2.69 3.29 1.43
N PHE A 223 3.87 2.71 1.30
CA PHE A 223 4.14 1.64 0.34
C PHE A 223 4.67 0.43 1.09
N ALA A 224 4.12 -0.74 0.80
CA ALA A 224 4.53 -2.01 1.37
C ALA A 224 4.88 -3.00 0.26
N SER A 225 6.13 -3.49 0.27
CA SER A 225 6.68 -4.36 -0.76
C SER A 225 6.47 -5.83 -0.44
N LEU A 226 6.03 -6.61 -1.44
CA LEU A 226 5.83 -8.04 -1.28
C LEU A 226 7.17 -8.80 -1.26
N PRO A 227 8.12 -8.60 -2.18
CA PRO A 227 9.29 -9.46 -2.22
C PRO A 227 10.32 -9.19 -1.12
N THR A 228 10.16 -8.15 -0.31
CA THR A 228 11.25 -7.73 0.61
C THR A 228 10.82 -7.38 2.02
N GLY A 229 9.53 -7.38 2.35
CA GLY A 229 9.07 -6.83 3.62
C GLY A 229 9.50 -5.37 3.87
N TYR A 230 9.75 -4.60 2.81
CA TYR A 230 10.04 -3.17 2.91
C TYR A 230 8.75 -2.38 3.04
N ILE A 231 8.75 -1.46 3.99
CA ILE A 231 7.68 -0.46 4.14
C ILE A 231 8.30 0.91 4.25
N VAL A 232 7.66 1.90 3.64
CA VAL A 232 8.06 3.30 3.71
C VAL A 232 6.86 4.22 3.82
N CYS A 233 7.00 5.29 4.60
CA CYS A 233 6.05 6.39 4.70
C CYS A 233 6.64 7.66 4.11
N TYR A 234 5.89 8.30 3.23
CA TYR A 234 6.16 9.64 2.73
C TYR A 234 5.04 10.60 3.13
N HIS A 235 5.40 11.81 3.45
CA HIS A 235 4.50 12.95 3.45
C HIS A 235 4.56 13.60 2.07
N ILE A 236 3.41 13.73 1.38
CA ILE A 236 3.31 14.43 0.10
C ILE A 236 2.63 15.77 0.36
N GLY A 237 3.38 16.85 0.21
CA GLY A 237 2.86 18.21 0.37
C GLY A 237 1.81 18.57 -0.67
N LYS A 238 1.09 19.67 -0.45
CA LYS A 238 0.16 20.23 -1.45
C LYS A 238 0.86 20.66 -2.74
N ASP A 239 2.13 20.99 -2.64
CA ASP A 239 3.04 21.32 -3.75
C ASP A 239 3.59 20.09 -4.47
N GLY A 240 3.20 18.89 -4.03
CA GLY A 240 3.69 17.63 -4.58
C GLY A 240 5.11 17.26 -4.12
N GLU A 241 5.68 17.92 -3.09
CA GLU A 241 7.01 17.55 -2.59
C GLU A 241 6.95 16.33 -1.68
N PRO A 242 7.59 15.20 -2.07
CA PRO A 242 7.65 13.99 -1.24
C PRO A 242 8.75 14.12 -0.19
N LYS A 243 8.40 13.95 1.07
CA LYS A 243 9.33 13.88 2.18
C LYS A 243 9.21 12.54 2.88
N LYS A 244 10.28 11.73 2.84
CA LYS A 244 10.32 10.47 3.59
C LYS A 244 10.26 10.75 5.09
N GLU A 245 9.30 10.15 5.79
CA GLU A 245 9.13 10.26 7.24
C GLU A 245 9.84 9.11 7.95
N TRP A 246 9.62 7.87 7.48
CA TRP A 246 10.28 6.69 8.03
C TRP A 246 10.26 5.53 7.01
N GLU A 247 11.11 4.54 7.25
CA GLU A 247 11.17 3.30 6.48
C GLU A 247 11.65 2.14 7.35
N SER A 248 11.29 0.90 6.98
CA SER A 248 11.75 -0.31 7.67
C SER A 248 11.79 -1.52 6.73
N LEU A 249 12.68 -2.47 7.05
CA LEU A 249 12.80 -3.77 6.41
C LEU A 249 12.50 -4.87 7.43
N PHE A 250 11.51 -5.70 7.17
CA PHE A 250 11.11 -6.81 8.04
C PHE A 250 11.71 -8.15 7.59
N THR A 251 12.29 -8.18 6.41
CA THR A 251 13.11 -9.29 5.93
C THR A 251 14.42 -8.75 5.37
N LYS A 252 15.47 -9.58 5.38
CA LYS A 252 16.73 -9.22 4.73
C LYS A 252 16.64 -9.55 3.24
N PRO A 253 16.69 -8.56 2.34
CA PRO A 253 16.65 -8.80 0.90
C PRO A 253 17.88 -9.59 0.42
N LEU A 254 17.65 -10.63 -0.37
CA LEU A 254 18.69 -11.50 -0.91
C LEU A 254 18.61 -11.57 -2.44
N PHE A 255 19.61 -11.01 -3.12
CA PHE A 255 19.71 -10.98 -4.59
C PHE A 255 20.72 -11.99 -5.10
N SER A 256 20.50 -12.48 -6.32
CA SER A 256 21.50 -13.25 -7.05
C SER A 256 22.59 -12.31 -7.62
N THR A 257 23.85 -12.70 -7.47
CA THR A 257 24.96 -12.01 -8.10
C THR A 257 24.85 -12.16 -9.62
N GLY A 258 24.63 -11.05 -10.33
CA GLY A 258 24.67 -11.00 -11.79
C GLY A 258 23.36 -10.93 -12.56
N GLY A 259 22.19 -10.93 -11.89
CA GLY A 259 20.91 -10.91 -12.61
C GLY A 259 19.78 -10.09 -11.98
N GLY A 260 19.97 -9.56 -10.79
CA GLY A 260 18.93 -8.76 -10.11
C GLY A 260 17.70 -9.52 -9.68
N ASN A 261 17.72 -10.84 -9.76
CA ASN A 261 16.61 -11.68 -9.33
C ASN A 261 16.75 -12.02 -7.84
N TRP A 262 15.62 -12.18 -7.16
CA TRP A 262 15.59 -12.68 -5.81
C TRP A 262 16.14 -14.10 -5.73
N THR A 263 16.94 -14.38 -4.71
CA THR A 263 17.39 -15.76 -4.46
C THR A 263 16.22 -16.59 -3.92
N ARG A 264 16.35 -17.92 -3.98
CA ARG A 264 15.35 -18.83 -3.42
C ARG A 264 15.22 -18.71 -1.89
N ASP A 265 16.26 -18.21 -1.21
CA ASP A 265 16.27 -17.98 0.24
C ASP A 265 15.67 -16.61 0.62
N ASN A 266 15.37 -15.74 -0.37
CA ASN A 266 14.69 -14.49 -0.10
C ASN A 266 13.31 -14.77 0.50
N ARG A 267 12.88 -13.88 1.41
CA ARG A 267 11.62 -14.03 2.10
C ARG A 267 10.61 -13.02 1.58
N ASP A 268 9.39 -13.51 1.36
CA ASP A 268 8.24 -12.66 1.01
C ASP A 268 7.91 -11.71 2.17
N GLY A 269 7.45 -10.53 1.83
CA GLY A 269 7.09 -9.48 2.77
C GLY A 269 5.59 -9.28 2.86
N PHE A 270 5.13 -8.13 2.37
CA PHE A 270 3.75 -7.65 2.56
C PHE A 270 2.87 -7.89 1.34
N PHE A 271 1.81 -8.64 1.52
CA PHE A 271 0.82 -8.93 0.48
C PHE A 271 -0.22 -7.84 0.31
N ASP A 272 -0.59 -7.18 1.39
CA ASP A 272 -1.57 -6.09 1.37
C ASP A 272 -1.31 -5.10 2.51
N ILE A 273 -1.78 -3.87 2.34
CA ILE A 273 -1.76 -2.81 3.35
C ILE A 273 -3.10 -2.08 3.36
N LYS A 274 -3.61 -1.81 4.56
CA LYS A 274 -4.75 -0.92 4.78
C LYS A 274 -4.41 0.10 5.85
N VAL A 275 -5.07 1.24 5.80
CA VAL A 275 -4.88 2.34 6.73
C VAL A 275 -6.21 2.81 7.28
N THR A 276 -6.26 3.04 8.60
CA THR A 276 -7.35 3.72 9.30
C THR A 276 -6.84 5.03 9.87
N ASN A 277 -7.70 5.77 10.57
CA ASN A 277 -7.28 7.00 11.26
C ASN A 277 -6.25 6.75 12.37
N GLU A 278 -6.14 5.52 12.88
CA GLU A 278 -5.31 5.18 14.04
C GLU A 278 -4.12 4.30 13.69
N TYR A 279 -4.31 3.35 12.75
CA TYR A 279 -3.36 2.27 12.53
C TYR A 279 -3.13 1.95 11.06
N LEU A 280 -2.00 1.31 10.82
CA LEU A 280 -1.67 0.58 9.60
C LEU A 280 -1.84 -0.91 9.86
N PHE A 281 -2.46 -1.61 8.93
CA PHE A 281 -2.62 -3.06 8.92
C PHE A 281 -1.89 -3.64 7.72
N LEU A 282 -1.07 -4.67 7.95
CA LEU A 282 -0.21 -5.25 6.91
C LEU A 282 -0.30 -6.77 6.95
N ALA A 283 -0.68 -7.39 5.85
CA ALA A 283 -0.63 -8.84 5.69
C ALA A 283 0.82 -9.27 5.40
N PHE A 284 1.47 -9.94 6.35
CA PHE A 284 2.88 -10.29 6.28
C PHE A 284 3.10 -11.81 6.18
N SER A 285 3.90 -12.25 5.20
CA SER A 285 4.25 -13.67 5.01
C SER A 285 5.52 -14.06 5.76
N GLY A 286 6.67 -13.49 5.42
CA GLY A 286 7.97 -13.88 5.97
C GLY A 286 8.47 -15.25 5.52
N ASN A 287 7.76 -15.96 4.63
CA ASN A 287 8.12 -17.27 4.11
C ASN A 287 9.22 -17.17 3.05
N ALA A 288 10.13 -18.14 3.00
CA ALA A 288 11.16 -18.15 1.96
C ALA A 288 10.60 -18.66 0.62
N ILE A 289 11.03 -18.04 -0.49
CA ILE A 289 10.59 -18.40 -1.86
C ILE A 289 10.84 -19.89 -2.17
N LYS A 290 11.91 -20.50 -1.59
CA LYS A 290 12.22 -21.93 -1.77
C LYS A 290 11.15 -22.86 -1.19
N ASP A 291 10.40 -22.41 -0.21
CA ASP A 291 9.38 -23.21 0.47
C ASP A 291 8.05 -23.22 -0.31
N GLY A 292 8.02 -22.54 -1.47
CA GLY A 292 6.84 -22.39 -2.32
C GLY A 292 6.03 -21.14 -2.01
N PHE A 293 4.91 -20.99 -2.71
CA PHE A 293 4.00 -19.87 -2.47
C PHE A 293 3.12 -20.15 -1.26
N HIS A 294 3.22 -19.30 -0.26
CA HIS A 294 2.40 -19.37 0.95
C HIS A 294 1.75 -18.00 1.19
N LEU A 295 0.44 -18.02 1.37
CA LEU A 295 -0.27 -16.82 1.80
C LEU A 295 0.13 -16.44 3.23
N PRO A 296 0.08 -15.16 3.58
CA PRO A 296 0.28 -14.69 4.95
C PRO A 296 -0.67 -15.34 5.97
N GLU A 297 -0.18 -15.53 7.17
CA GLU A 297 -0.99 -15.83 8.36
C GLU A 297 -0.93 -14.69 9.38
N ASN A 298 0.00 -13.76 9.23
CA ASN A 298 0.23 -12.67 10.17
C ASN A 298 -0.34 -11.36 9.64
N LEU A 299 -1.04 -10.67 10.52
CA LEU A 299 -1.48 -9.29 10.35
C LEU A 299 -0.71 -8.41 11.34
N PHE A 300 0.17 -7.57 10.81
CA PHE A 300 0.89 -6.59 11.60
C PHE A 300 0.06 -5.34 11.78
N VAL A 301 0.01 -4.83 13.00
CA VAL A 301 -0.62 -3.55 13.33
C VAL A 301 0.46 -2.58 13.77
N LEU A 302 0.59 -1.45 13.07
CA LEU A 302 1.54 -0.39 13.36
C LEU A 302 0.80 0.94 13.56
N LYS A 303 1.40 1.86 14.31
CA LYS A 303 1.01 3.28 14.29
C LYS A 303 1.50 3.95 13.01
N HIS A 304 0.99 5.16 12.75
CA HIS A 304 1.37 5.96 11.57
C HIS A 304 2.84 6.41 11.55
N ASP A 305 3.53 6.36 12.67
CA ASP A 305 4.97 6.62 12.81
C ASP A 305 5.83 5.35 12.68
N GLY A 306 5.19 4.22 12.36
CA GLY A 306 5.85 2.93 12.20
C GLY A 306 6.10 2.18 13.51
N GLN A 307 5.63 2.67 14.67
CA GLN A 307 5.75 1.91 15.93
C GLN A 307 4.87 0.67 15.93
N TRP A 308 5.40 -0.42 16.47
CA TRP A 308 4.65 -1.65 16.70
C TRP A 308 3.48 -1.43 17.66
N VAL A 309 2.35 -2.06 17.32
CA VAL A 309 1.20 -2.19 18.22
C VAL A 309 0.97 -3.65 18.51
N LYS A 310 0.77 -4.49 17.48
CA LYS A 310 0.40 -5.88 17.66
C LYS A 310 0.85 -6.74 16.45
N ASN A 311 1.09 -8.03 16.71
CA ASN A 311 1.18 -9.07 15.70
C ASN A 311 0.00 -10.04 15.93
N ILE A 312 -0.91 -10.15 14.97
CA ILE A 312 -2.09 -11.01 15.03
C ILE A 312 -1.88 -12.14 14.05
N LYS A 313 -1.90 -13.39 14.52
CA LYS A 313 -1.81 -14.57 13.68
C LYS A 313 -3.19 -15.21 13.52
N LEU A 314 -3.66 -15.34 12.28
CA LEU A 314 -4.90 -16.02 11.98
C LEU A 314 -4.65 -17.51 11.94
N LYS A 315 -5.23 -18.23 12.92
CA LYS A 315 -5.03 -19.66 13.07
C LYS A 315 -5.71 -20.43 11.94
N ASP A 316 -4.95 -21.21 11.22
CA ASP A 316 -5.40 -22.08 10.13
C ASP A 316 -6.12 -21.33 8.97
N VAL A 317 -5.95 -20.02 8.89
CA VAL A 317 -6.58 -19.16 7.86
C VAL A 317 -5.51 -18.28 7.21
N PRO A 318 -4.72 -18.83 6.26
CA PRO A 318 -3.84 -17.99 5.46
C PRO A 318 -4.67 -17.09 4.54
N PHE A 319 -4.25 -15.81 4.39
CA PHE A 319 -4.99 -14.81 3.63
C PHE A 319 -4.08 -13.92 2.79
N GLY A 320 -4.48 -13.64 1.54
CA GLY A 320 -3.68 -12.79 0.64
C GLY A 320 -4.16 -11.34 0.60
N ARG A 321 -5.43 -11.12 0.86
CA ARG A 321 -6.07 -9.81 0.80
C ARG A 321 -7.05 -9.66 1.95
N PHE A 322 -7.23 -8.40 2.37
CA PHE A 322 -8.17 -8.09 3.44
C PHE A 322 -8.78 -6.69 3.27
N ALA A 323 -9.83 -6.41 4.01
CA ALA A 323 -10.43 -5.09 4.12
C ALA A 323 -10.74 -4.78 5.59
N VAL A 324 -10.63 -3.52 5.98
CA VAL A 324 -10.96 -3.01 7.31
C VAL A 324 -12.27 -2.23 7.21
N ASP A 325 -13.24 -2.59 8.05
CA ASP A 325 -14.58 -1.99 8.13
C ASP A 325 -14.93 -1.72 9.58
N GLY A 326 -14.72 -0.49 10.04
CA GLY A 326 -14.85 -0.16 11.45
C GLY A 326 -13.92 -1.02 12.31
N ASP A 327 -14.50 -1.77 13.25
CA ASP A 327 -13.78 -2.65 14.18
C ASP A 327 -13.55 -4.06 13.61
N SER A 328 -14.05 -4.32 12.40
CA SER A 328 -13.96 -5.63 11.73
C SER A 328 -12.92 -5.67 10.64
N ILE A 329 -12.27 -6.81 10.50
CA ILE A 329 -11.43 -7.14 9.36
C ILE A 329 -12.03 -8.34 8.62
N TYR A 330 -12.26 -8.15 7.33
CA TYR A 330 -12.63 -9.21 6.41
C TYR A 330 -11.38 -9.72 5.69
N THR A 331 -11.15 -11.03 5.71
CA THR A 331 -10.02 -11.67 5.04
C THR A 331 -10.49 -12.67 4.00
N TRP A 332 -9.73 -12.77 2.91
CA TRP A 332 -9.94 -13.78 1.88
C TRP A 332 -8.73 -14.71 1.82
N GLY A 333 -8.98 -16.00 2.03
CA GLY A 333 -7.97 -17.04 1.95
C GLY A 333 -8.60 -18.42 1.77
N LEU A 334 -7.93 -19.30 1.01
CA LEU A 334 -8.40 -20.67 0.72
C LEU A 334 -9.86 -20.72 0.20
N GLU A 335 -10.21 -19.78 -0.70
CA GLU A 335 -11.54 -19.66 -1.31
C GLU A 335 -12.68 -19.35 -0.32
N LYS A 336 -12.33 -18.86 0.87
CA LYS A 336 -13.28 -18.56 1.94
C LYS A 336 -13.16 -17.11 2.40
N LEU A 337 -14.30 -16.55 2.79
CA LEU A 337 -14.40 -15.25 3.42
C LEU A 337 -14.54 -15.41 4.93
N HIS A 338 -13.65 -14.77 5.67
CA HIS A 338 -13.66 -14.76 7.12
C HIS A 338 -13.74 -13.34 7.67
N ILE A 339 -14.16 -13.21 8.94
CA ILE A 339 -14.25 -11.96 9.67
C ILE A 339 -13.71 -12.13 11.09
N PHE A 340 -13.11 -11.09 11.64
CA PHE A 340 -12.81 -11.01 13.08
C PHE A 340 -12.80 -9.55 13.55
N ASN A 341 -13.00 -9.33 14.86
CA ASN A 341 -12.89 -8.02 15.50
C ASN A 341 -11.42 -7.77 15.86
N TRP A 342 -10.83 -6.74 15.27
CA TRP A 342 -9.43 -6.37 15.53
C TRP A 342 -9.29 -5.42 16.73
N ARG A 343 -10.30 -4.60 17.02
CA ARG A 343 -10.19 -3.57 18.04
C ARG A 343 -9.99 -4.15 19.43
N GLU A 344 -10.73 -5.19 19.77
CA GLU A 344 -10.59 -5.90 21.04
C GLU A 344 -9.18 -6.47 21.25
N LEU A 345 -8.49 -6.84 20.16
CA LEU A 345 -7.14 -7.42 20.21
C LEU A 345 -6.04 -6.37 20.36
N VAL A 346 -6.30 -5.14 19.96
CA VAL A 346 -5.31 -4.05 19.90
C VAL A 346 -5.39 -3.17 21.13
N GLU A 347 -6.56 -2.98 21.71
CA GLU A 347 -6.79 -2.10 22.85
C GLU A 347 -6.59 -2.79 24.23
N ASP A 348 -6.49 -4.12 24.26
CA ASP A 348 -6.09 -4.92 25.44
C ASP A 348 -4.54 -5.00 25.57
#